data_9fd41f29fab7e233d45b9ae07aa3344c
#
_entry.id   9fd41f29fab7e233d45b9ae07aa3344c
#
_cell.length_a   1.000
_cell.length_b   1.000
_cell.length_c   1.000
_cell.angle_alpha   90.00
_cell.angle_beta   90.00
_cell.angle_gamma   90.00
#
_symmetry.space_group_name_H-M   'P 1'
#
loop_
_entity.id
_entity.type
_entity.pdbx_description
1 polymer ?
#
loop_
_entity_poly.entity_id
_entity_poly.type
_entity_poly.pdbx_seq_one_letter_code
_entity_poly.pdbx_strand_id
1 'polypeptide(L)'
;MIQRTLQEKIASILNGKKAVTIMGARQVGKSTLLKMMLSDRTDVMWFNDDEYDVRELFSDITSTRLRSIIADHRIVVIDEAQRIQDIGLKIKLITDNIPDVQVIATGSSSFELASKINEPLTGRKREYKMFPLTFGEMVNHTNLLEEVRMIPHRMVYGYYPEVVESVGEERAVLKELSESYLYRDILSFDKIMKSAKLVKLLQALAYQIGSQVSYNEIGQTVGLDSKTVERYIDILEKSYIIFRLKSYARNLRNELKASRKIYFWDLGIRNAVIGNYSQVESRTDVGNLWENFVIAERLKKNHYDGSYAQSWFWRTQQQKEIDYLEEADGEIKAFEIKWNERKAHTKCPVIFTKAYPNTDYKVITQKNIESILL
;
A
#
# COMPACT_ATOMS: atom_id res chain seq x y z
N MET A 1 -3.63 -11.03 18.68
CA MET A 1 -3.11 -11.02 17.30
C MET A 1 -4.27 -10.73 16.34
N ILE A 2 -4.10 -9.83 15.40
CA ILE A 2 -5.18 -9.31 14.54
C ILE A 2 -5.30 -10.15 13.28
N GLN A 3 -6.51 -10.64 12.99
CA GLN A 3 -6.78 -11.44 11.79
C GLN A 3 -6.68 -10.56 10.53
N ARG A 4 -6.02 -11.07 9.49
CA ARG A 4 -5.80 -10.34 8.24
C ARG A 4 -6.75 -10.83 7.16
N THR A 5 -7.35 -9.91 6.41
CA THR A 5 -8.25 -10.21 5.29
C THR A 5 -7.61 -11.11 4.22
N LEU A 6 -6.30 -10.98 4.01
CA LEU A 6 -5.55 -11.83 3.07
C LEU A 6 -5.44 -13.28 3.50
N GLN A 7 -5.60 -13.60 4.80
CA GLN A 7 -5.46 -14.95 5.32
C GLN A 7 -6.40 -15.94 4.62
N GLU A 8 -7.69 -15.62 4.55
CA GLU A 8 -8.69 -16.49 3.92
C GLU A 8 -8.45 -16.63 2.42
N LYS A 9 -8.07 -15.54 1.74
CA LYS A 9 -7.78 -15.56 0.29
C LYS A 9 -6.58 -16.42 -0.05
N ILE A 10 -5.52 -16.35 0.74
CA ILE A 10 -4.33 -17.18 0.53
C ILE A 10 -4.65 -18.63 0.91
N ALA A 11 -5.36 -18.87 2.03
CA ALA A 11 -5.76 -20.19 2.45
C ALA A 11 -6.58 -20.95 1.36
N SER A 12 -7.47 -20.23 0.67
CA SER A 12 -8.31 -20.82 -0.40
C SER A 12 -7.52 -21.29 -1.63
N ILE A 13 -6.27 -20.86 -1.79
CA ILE A 13 -5.41 -21.21 -2.93
C ILE A 13 -4.16 -22.00 -2.53
N LEU A 14 -4.03 -22.35 -1.25
CA LEU A 14 -2.96 -23.22 -0.78
C LEU A 14 -3.01 -24.59 -1.48
N ASN A 15 -1.83 -25.17 -1.68
CA ASN A 15 -1.61 -26.39 -2.46
C ASN A 15 -1.97 -26.26 -3.96
N GLY A 16 -2.10 -25.03 -4.44
CA GLY A 16 -2.26 -24.74 -5.86
C GLY A 16 -0.94 -24.84 -6.63
N LYS A 17 -1.03 -24.90 -7.97
CA LYS A 17 0.14 -24.99 -8.84
C LYS A 17 0.87 -23.67 -9.08
N LYS A 18 0.22 -22.54 -8.81
CA LYS A 18 0.82 -21.22 -9.04
C LYS A 18 1.56 -20.74 -7.80
N ALA A 19 2.70 -20.12 -8.01
CA ALA A 19 3.39 -19.41 -6.94
C ALA A 19 2.51 -18.29 -6.38
N VAL A 20 2.62 -18.03 -5.09
CA VAL A 20 1.97 -16.92 -4.40
C VAL A 20 3.03 -15.89 -4.04
N THR A 21 2.81 -14.63 -4.41
CA THR A 21 3.71 -13.54 -4.03
C THR A 21 2.96 -12.53 -3.18
N ILE A 22 3.50 -12.21 -1.99
CA ILE A 22 2.93 -11.26 -1.05
C ILE A 22 3.86 -10.05 -0.96
N MET A 23 3.44 -8.97 -1.60
CA MET A 23 4.15 -7.70 -1.63
C MET A 23 3.55 -6.72 -0.62
N GLY A 24 4.35 -5.86 -0.07
CA GLY A 24 3.83 -4.82 0.83
C GLY A 24 4.94 -4.15 1.62
N ALA A 25 4.63 -3.03 2.24
CA ALA A 25 5.57 -2.30 3.05
C ALA A 25 6.27 -3.21 4.09
N ARG A 26 7.42 -2.78 4.57
CA ARG A 26 8.09 -3.48 5.67
C ARG A 26 7.22 -3.45 6.93
N GLN A 27 7.33 -4.45 7.80
CA GLN A 27 6.66 -4.51 9.10
C GLN A 27 5.12 -4.45 9.06
N VAL A 28 4.49 -4.68 7.90
CA VAL A 28 3.02 -4.82 7.81
C VAL A 28 2.52 -6.21 8.22
N GLY A 29 3.43 -7.13 8.58
CA GLY A 29 3.10 -8.45 9.12
C GLY A 29 3.07 -9.59 8.08
N LYS A 30 3.79 -9.49 6.93
CA LYS A 30 3.82 -10.54 5.89
C LYS A 30 4.28 -11.90 6.42
N SER A 31 5.45 -11.92 7.06
CA SER A 31 6.03 -13.15 7.64
C SER A 31 5.17 -13.67 8.80
N THR A 32 4.61 -12.77 9.63
CA THR A 32 3.70 -13.11 10.72
C THR A 32 2.44 -13.80 10.20
N LEU A 33 1.83 -13.26 9.13
CA LEU A 33 0.67 -13.87 8.48
C LEU A 33 0.97 -15.31 8.03
N LEU A 34 2.10 -15.54 7.35
CA LEU A 34 2.47 -16.86 6.87
C LEU A 34 2.79 -17.82 8.02
N LYS A 35 3.50 -17.37 9.05
CA LYS A 35 3.78 -18.18 10.25
C LYS A 35 2.50 -18.63 10.94
N MET A 36 1.50 -17.75 11.04
CA MET A 36 0.18 -18.11 11.60
C MET A 36 -0.57 -19.12 10.73
N MET A 37 -0.62 -18.86 9.41
CA MET A 37 -1.39 -19.70 8.49
C MET A 37 -0.82 -21.11 8.34
N LEU A 38 0.48 -21.26 8.56
CA LEU A 38 1.21 -22.49 8.29
C LEU A 38 1.70 -23.16 9.58
N SER A 39 1.28 -22.66 10.78
CA SER A 39 1.73 -23.15 12.10
C SER A 39 1.49 -24.64 12.31
N ASP A 40 0.36 -25.15 11.83
CA ASP A 40 -0.08 -26.54 12.06
C ASP A 40 0.41 -27.50 10.95
N ARG A 41 1.21 -27.01 10.01
CA ARG A 41 1.72 -27.79 8.88
C ARG A 41 3.16 -28.23 9.11
N THR A 42 3.43 -29.48 8.86
CA THR A 42 4.77 -30.09 8.94
C THR A 42 5.46 -30.21 7.57
N ASP A 43 4.74 -29.96 6.49
CA ASP A 43 5.21 -30.08 5.11
C ASP A 43 5.62 -28.72 4.50
N VAL A 44 6.08 -27.79 5.34
CA VAL A 44 6.51 -26.44 4.94
C VAL A 44 8.01 -26.28 5.14
N MET A 45 8.68 -25.90 4.07
CA MET A 45 10.09 -25.51 4.10
C MET A 45 10.21 -23.99 4.07
N TRP A 46 10.99 -23.42 4.98
CA TRP A 46 11.23 -21.98 5.08
C TRP A 46 12.65 -21.65 4.66
N PHE A 47 12.77 -20.70 3.75
CA PHE A 47 14.02 -20.04 3.40
C PHE A 47 13.92 -18.58 3.82
N ASN A 48 14.78 -18.18 4.76
CA ASN A 48 14.93 -16.78 5.15
C ASN A 48 16.15 -16.21 4.47
N ASP A 49 15.95 -15.24 3.58
CA ASP A 49 17.05 -14.64 2.82
C ASP A 49 17.94 -13.68 3.64
N ASP A 50 17.62 -13.42 4.89
CA ASP A 50 18.55 -12.76 5.82
C ASP A 50 19.75 -13.67 6.15
N GLU A 51 19.63 -14.99 5.98
CA GLU A 51 20.69 -15.96 6.22
C GLU A 51 21.63 -16.07 4.98
N TYR A 52 22.93 -16.02 5.23
CA TYR A 52 23.93 -16.01 4.15
C TYR A 52 23.96 -17.31 3.37
N ASP A 53 23.84 -18.44 4.04
CA ASP A 53 23.84 -19.78 3.46
C ASP A 53 22.64 -20.01 2.52
N VAL A 54 21.47 -19.42 2.82
CA VAL A 54 20.30 -19.44 1.95
C VAL A 54 20.60 -18.69 0.62
N ARG A 55 21.23 -17.52 0.68
CA ARG A 55 21.62 -16.77 -0.52
C ARG A 55 22.65 -17.51 -1.36
N GLU A 56 23.63 -18.12 -0.72
CA GLU A 56 24.64 -18.95 -1.39
C GLU A 56 24.00 -20.19 -2.02
N LEU A 57 23.06 -20.84 -1.31
CA LEU A 57 22.30 -21.97 -1.83
C LEU A 57 21.59 -21.65 -3.15
N PHE A 58 20.97 -20.47 -3.23
CA PHE A 58 20.23 -20.05 -4.42
C PHE A 58 21.13 -19.48 -5.54
N SER A 59 22.42 -19.24 -5.35
CA SER A 59 23.28 -18.61 -6.37
C SER A 59 23.34 -19.43 -7.67
N ASP A 60 23.66 -20.73 -7.59
CA ASP A 60 23.86 -21.64 -8.73
C ASP A 60 22.99 -22.91 -8.63
N ILE A 61 21.76 -22.76 -8.16
CA ILE A 61 20.91 -23.92 -7.88
C ILE A 61 20.27 -24.47 -9.15
N THR A 62 20.28 -25.80 -9.28
CA THR A 62 19.58 -26.55 -10.33
C THR A 62 18.26 -27.13 -9.83
N SER A 63 17.35 -27.47 -10.75
CA SER A 63 16.07 -28.10 -10.41
C SER A 63 16.25 -29.44 -9.69
N THR A 64 17.28 -30.23 -10.04
CA THR A 64 17.60 -31.49 -9.38
C THR A 64 18.02 -31.28 -7.93
N ARG A 65 18.89 -30.30 -7.69
CA ARG A 65 19.33 -29.94 -6.33
C ARG A 65 18.17 -29.38 -5.50
N LEU A 66 17.33 -28.52 -6.09
CA LEU A 66 16.10 -28.02 -5.44
C LEU A 66 15.19 -29.15 -5.03
N ARG A 67 14.94 -30.12 -5.91
CA ARG A 67 14.11 -31.30 -5.61
C ARG A 67 14.67 -32.09 -4.42
N SER A 68 15.99 -32.32 -4.38
CA SER A 68 16.64 -33.03 -3.28
C SER A 68 16.53 -32.28 -1.93
N ILE A 69 16.62 -30.94 -1.96
CA ILE A 69 16.52 -30.11 -0.75
C ILE A 69 15.08 -30.03 -0.27
N ILE A 70 14.14 -29.78 -1.18
CA ILE A 70 12.71 -29.64 -0.84
C ILE A 70 12.13 -30.99 -0.36
N ALA A 71 12.66 -32.10 -0.86
CA ALA A 71 12.25 -33.45 -0.47
C ALA A 71 10.72 -33.64 -0.46
N ASP A 72 10.15 -33.98 0.69
CA ASP A 72 8.71 -34.29 0.84
C ASP A 72 7.84 -33.04 1.18
N HIS A 73 8.45 -31.86 1.26
CA HIS A 73 7.70 -30.64 1.56
C HIS A 73 6.83 -30.24 0.37
N ARG A 74 5.61 -29.76 0.67
CA ARG A 74 4.65 -29.31 -0.33
C ARG A 74 4.54 -27.80 -0.47
N ILE A 75 5.01 -27.07 0.52
CA ILE A 75 5.08 -25.60 0.50
C ILE A 75 6.52 -25.17 0.74
N VAL A 76 6.97 -24.26 -0.10
CA VAL A 76 8.26 -23.56 0.06
C VAL A 76 7.97 -22.08 0.28
N VAL A 77 8.33 -21.58 1.46
CA VAL A 77 8.26 -20.15 1.78
C VAL A 77 9.63 -19.53 1.59
N ILE A 78 9.70 -18.46 0.79
CA ILE A 78 10.90 -17.65 0.59
C ILE A 78 10.61 -16.25 1.14
N ASP A 79 11.10 -15.96 2.32
CA ASP A 79 10.87 -14.67 2.99
C ASP A 79 11.92 -13.65 2.55
N GLU A 80 11.53 -12.38 2.35
CA GLU A 80 12.35 -11.27 1.82
C GLU A 80 13.06 -11.60 0.48
N ALA A 81 12.34 -12.32 -0.39
CA ALA A 81 12.84 -12.92 -1.63
C ALA A 81 13.54 -11.94 -2.61
N GLN A 82 13.36 -10.62 -2.47
CA GLN A 82 14.01 -9.63 -3.34
C GLN A 82 15.54 -9.61 -3.20
N ARG A 83 16.09 -10.16 -2.12
CA ARG A 83 17.54 -10.21 -1.89
C ARG A 83 18.24 -11.32 -2.67
N ILE A 84 17.49 -12.36 -3.08
CA ILE A 84 18.02 -13.43 -3.93
C ILE A 84 18.19 -12.91 -5.35
N GLN A 85 19.37 -13.14 -5.92
CA GLN A 85 19.62 -12.84 -7.32
C GLN A 85 18.76 -13.74 -8.21
N ASP A 86 18.15 -13.17 -9.26
CA ASP A 86 17.34 -13.89 -10.23
C ASP A 86 16.23 -14.76 -9.62
N ILE A 87 15.65 -14.31 -8.50
CA ILE A 87 14.63 -15.05 -7.75
C ILE A 87 13.45 -15.51 -8.61
N GLY A 88 13.05 -14.72 -9.60
CA GLY A 88 11.96 -15.09 -10.51
C GLY A 88 12.28 -16.36 -11.29
N LEU A 89 13.52 -16.54 -11.77
CA LEU A 89 13.96 -17.76 -12.43
C LEU A 89 14.01 -18.95 -11.46
N LYS A 90 14.41 -18.73 -10.21
CA LYS A 90 14.46 -19.78 -9.19
C LYS A 90 13.04 -20.26 -8.82
N ILE A 91 12.11 -19.33 -8.60
CA ILE A 91 10.69 -19.67 -8.38
C ILE A 91 10.11 -20.41 -9.59
N LYS A 92 10.43 -19.97 -10.82
CA LYS A 92 10.04 -20.65 -12.04
C LYS A 92 10.58 -22.07 -12.11
N LEU A 93 11.86 -22.29 -11.76
CA LEU A 93 12.46 -23.62 -11.71
C LEU A 93 11.69 -24.57 -10.78
N ILE A 94 11.28 -24.09 -9.60
CA ILE A 94 10.46 -24.90 -8.68
C ILE A 94 9.09 -25.18 -9.31
N THR A 95 8.37 -24.12 -9.74
CA THR A 95 7.01 -24.22 -10.24
C THR A 95 6.89 -25.11 -11.49
N ASP A 96 7.86 -25.06 -12.40
CA ASP A 96 7.83 -25.81 -13.66
C ASP A 96 8.34 -27.26 -13.48
N ASN A 97 9.28 -27.53 -12.56
CA ASN A 97 9.93 -28.83 -12.44
C ASN A 97 9.51 -29.63 -11.20
N ILE A 98 8.84 -29.02 -10.21
CA ILE A 98 8.39 -29.67 -8.97
C ILE A 98 6.89 -29.35 -8.77
N PRO A 99 5.99 -29.95 -9.60
CA PRO A 99 4.58 -29.51 -9.68
C PRO A 99 3.76 -29.75 -8.42
N ASP A 100 4.26 -30.58 -7.50
CA ASP A 100 3.60 -30.88 -6.21
C ASP A 100 3.98 -29.86 -5.12
N VAL A 101 4.83 -28.90 -5.43
CA VAL A 101 5.31 -27.88 -4.51
C VAL A 101 4.77 -26.50 -4.89
N GLN A 102 4.11 -25.86 -3.95
CA GLN A 102 3.72 -24.45 -4.10
C GLN A 102 4.74 -23.53 -3.45
N VAL A 103 5.19 -22.52 -4.19
CA VAL A 103 6.09 -21.49 -3.66
C VAL A 103 5.27 -20.30 -3.15
N ILE A 104 5.59 -19.82 -1.96
CA ILE A 104 5.08 -18.57 -1.39
C ILE A 104 6.27 -17.65 -1.15
N ALA A 105 6.34 -16.54 -1.87
CA ALA A 105 7.42 -15.58 -1.74
C ALA A 105 6.92 -14.25 -1.15
N THR A 106 7.63 -13.70 -0.16
CA THR A 106 7.34 -12.36 0.34
C THR A 106 8.37 -11.35 -0.12
N GLY A 107 7.99 -10.08 -0.15
CA GLY A 107 8.91 -8.99 -0.44
C GLY A 107 8.43 -7.64 0.05
N SER A 108 9.41 -6.82 0.50
CA SER A 108 9.12 -5.51 1.09
C SER A 108 8.95 -4.38 0.07
N SER A 109 9.39 -4.56 -1.17
CA SER A 109 9.19 -3.57 -2.22
C SER A 109 8.72 -4.21 -3.52
N SER A 110 7.74 -3.55 -4.15
CA SER A 110 7.27 -3.98 -5.46
C SER A 110 8.30 -3.76 -6.57
N PHE A 111 9.29 -2.88 -6.34
CA PHE A 111 10.27 -2.53 -7.36
C PHE A 111 11.28 -3.66 -7.62
N GLU A 112 11.95 -4.13 -6.57
CA GLU A 112 12.98 -5.16 -6.75
C GLU A 112 12.38 -6.53 -7.03
N LEU A 113 11.39 -6.94 -6.26
CA LEU A 113 10.78 -8.24 -6.44
C LEU A 113 9.95 -8.28 -7.73
N ALA A 114 9.13 -7.28 -8.02
CA ALA A 114 8.31 -7.25 -9.23
C ALA A 114 9.15 -7.23 -10.51
N SER A 115 10.23 -6.44 -10.57
CA SER A 115 11.11 -6.42 -11.74
C SER A 115 11.81 -7.75 -11.96
N LYS A 116 12.19 -8.44 -10.88
CA LYS A 116 12.87 -9.74 -10.94
C LYS A 116 11.95 -10.93 -11.23
N ILE A 117 10.65 -10.84 -10.89
CA ILE A 117 9.71 -11.97 -10.99
C ILE A 117 8.64 -11.82 -12.08
N ASN A 118 8.36 -10.60 -12.56
CA ASN A 118 7.25 -10.38 -13.49
C ASN A 118 7.43 -11.15 -14.80
N GLU A 119 8.55 -10.99 -15.48
CA GLU A 119 8.79 -11.65 -16.76
C GLU A 119 8.89 -13.18 -16.62
N PRO A 120 9.74 -13.74 -15.72
CA PRO A 120 9.85 -15.18 -15.58
C PRO A 120 8.56 -15.87 -15.10
N LEU A 121 7.72 -15.20 -14.31
CA LEU A 121 6.53 -15.79 -13.68
C LEU A 121 5.21 -15.38 -14.34
N THR A 122 5.24 -14.86 -15.55
CA THR A 122 4.00 -14.55 -16.28
C THR A 122 3.12 -15.80 -16.40
N GLY A 123 1.86 -15.69 -15.93
CA GLY A 123 0.90 -16.79 -15.89
C GLY A 123 1.11 -17.83 -14.77
N ARG A 124 2.25 -17.80 -14.07
CA ARG A 124 2.67 -18.79 -13.06
C ARG A 124 2.52 -18.30 -11.62
N LYS A 125 2.11 -17.06 -11.38
CA LYS A 125 1.95 -16.49 -10.04
C LYS A 125 0.55 -15.95 -9.79
N ARG A 126 0.21 -15.85 -8.51
CA ARG A 126 -0.83 -14.97 -7.98
C ARG A 126 -0.17 -13.95 -7.07
N GLU A 127 -0.45 -12.67 -7.30
CA GLU A 127 0.15 -11.58 -6.56
C GLU A 127 -0.85 -10.93 -5.61
N TYR A 128 -0.44 -10.77 -4.37
CA TYR A 128 -1.21 -10.08 -3.33
C TYR A 128 -0.41 -8.92 -2.78
N LYS A 129 -1.11 -7.83 -2.52
CA LYS A 129 -0.55 -6.68 -1.80
C LYS A 129 -1.04 -6.70 -0.36
N MET A 130 -0.12 -6.55 0.57
CA MET A 130 -0.43 -6.45 1.99
C MET A 130 -0.12 -5.04 2.48
N PHE A 131 -1.15 -4.37 2.97
CA PHE A 131 -1.07 -3.02 3.52
C PHE A 131 -0.91 -3.08 5.05
N PRO A 132 -0.63 -1.94 5.74
CA PRO A 132 -0.92 -1.82 7.16
C PRO A 132 -2.35 -2.30 7.47
N LEU A 133 -2.70 -2.50 8.71
CA LEU A 133 -4.06 -2.93 9.08
C LEU A 133 -5.10 -2.01 8.43
N THR A 134 -6.29 -2.53 8.21
CA THR A 134 -7.40 -1.75 7.66
C THR A 134 -8.44 -1.45 8.73
N PHE A 135 -9.25 -0.43 8.49
CA PHE A 135 -10.41 -0.16 9.32
C PHE A 135 -11.29 -1.40 9.50
N GLY A 136 -11.57 -2.14 8.41
CA GLY A 136 -12.37 -3.36 8.46
C GLY A 136 -11.71 -4.48 9.28
N GLU A 137 -10.41 -4.68 9.18
CA GLU A 137 -9.68 -5.66 10.01
C GLU A 137 -9.75 -5.29 11.49
N MET A 138 -9.70 -4.00 11.82
CA MET A 138 -9.83 -3.54 13.21
C MET A 138 -11.26 -3.61 13.73
N VAL A 139 -12.27 -3.34 12.90
CA VAL A 139 -13.67 -3.57 13.27
C VAL A 139 -13.93 -5.05 13.58
N ASN A 140 -13.34 -5.96 12.81
CA ASN A 140 -13.44 -7.40 13.07
C ASN A 140 -12.68 -7.82 14.33
N HIS A 141 -11.62 -7.12 14.69
CA HIS A 141 -10.80 -7.40 15.87
C HIS A 141 -11.45 -6.90 17.16
N THR A 142 -12.08 -5.75 17.11
CA THR A 142 -12.77 -5.13 18.25
C THR A 142 -14.30 -5.10 18.00
N ASN A 143 -14.82 -3.99 17.55
CA ASN A 143 -16.16 -3.79 17.00
C ASN A 143 -16.25 -2.41 16.32
N LEU A 144 -17.33 -2.19 15.58
CA LEU A 144 -17.52 -0.95 14.83
C LEU A 144 -17.52 0.29 15.72
N LEU A 145 -18.21 0.24 16.86
CA LEU A 145 -18.36 1.39 17.75
C LEU A 145 -17.00 1.84 18.32
N GLU A 146 -16.20 0.89 18.76
CA GLU A 146 -14.86 1.17 19.29
C GLU A 146 -13.94 1.72 18.20
N GLU A 147 -13.92 1.10 17.02
CA GLU A 147 -13.02 1.55 15.96
C GLU A 147 -13.42 2.93 15.41
N VAL A 148 -14.72 3.25 15.31
CA VAL A 148 -15.18 4.60 14.96
C VAL A 148 -14.70 5.64 16.00
N ARG A 149 -14.76 5.30 17.30
CA ARG A 149 -14.23 6.18 18.36
C ARG A 149 -12.70 6.36 18.28
N MET A 150 -12.01 5.37 17.77
CA MET A 150 -10.55 5.39 17.60
C MET A 150 -10.09 6.13 16.34
N ILE A 151 -10.97 6.54 15.43
CA ILE A 151 -10.60 7.24 14.18
C ILE A 151 -9.68 8.44 14.45
N PRO A 152 -9.94 9.36 15.38
CA PRO A 152 -9.03 10.47 15.67
C PRO A 152 -7.62 10.00 16.03
N HIS A 153 -7.52 8.95 16.84
CA HIS A 153 -6.24 8.34 17.21
C HIS A 153 -5.55 7.68 16.01
N ARG A 154 -6.30 6.96 15.16
CA ARG A 154 -5.77 6.34 13.93
C ARG A 154 -5.29 7.37 12.91
N MET A 155 -5.94 8.54 12.84
CA MET A 155 -5.47 9.64 12.01
C MET A 155 -4.13 10.23 12.48
N VAL A 156 -3.78 10.06 13.75
CA VAL A 156 -2.49 10.50 14.31
C VAL A 156 -1.43 9.41 14.19
N TYR A 157 -1.74 8.17 14.59
CA TYR A 157 -0.76 7.09 14.77
C TYR A 157 -0.83 6.01 13.70
N GLY A 158 -1.86 6.00 12.84
CA GLY A 158 -1.99 5.04 11.73
C GLY A 158 -2.40 3.63 12.16
N TYR A 159 -2.10 2.69 11.25
CA TYR A 159 -2.53 1.30 11.31
C TYR A 159 -1.38 0.29 11.15
N TYR A 160 -0.13 0.68 11.40
CA TYR A 160 0.92 -0.33 11.47
C TYR A 160 0.67 -1.29 12.62
N PRO A 161 0.81 -2.62 12.43
CA PRO A 161 0.50 -3.61 13.47
C PRO A 161 1.18 -3.33 14.80
N GLU A 162 2.49 -3.10 14.78
CA GLU A 162 3.27 -2.81 15.98
C GLU A 162 2.81 -1.54 16.69
N VAL A 163 2.44 -0.50 15.94
CA VAL A 163 1.89 0.75 16.51
C VAL A 163 0.55 0.50 17.19
N VAL A 164 -0.31 -0.32 16.56
CA VAL A 164 -1.65 -0.64 17.10
C VAL A 164 -1.55 -1.48 18.38
N GLU A 165 -0.55 -2.37 18.46
CA GLU A 165 -0.32 -3.25 19.62
C GLU A 165 0.47 -2.57 20.76
N SER A 166 1.18 -1.45 20.48
CA SER A 166 2.04 -0.73 21.45
C SER A 166 1.35 0.50 22.04
N VAL A 167 0.22 0.28 22.71
CA VAL A 167 -0.59 1.37 23.31
C VAL A 167 0.26 2.16 24.33
N GLY A 168 0.33 3.48 24.13
CA GLY A 168 1.12 4.41 24.94
C GLY A 168 2.56 4.63 24.46
N GLU A 169 3.07 3.78 23.55
CA GLU A 169 4.41 3.89 22.97
C GLU A 169 4.38 4.15 21.45
N GLU A 170 3.20 4.43 20.89
CA GLU A 170 2.99 4.56 19.45
C GLU A 170 3.95 5.55 18.80
N ARG A 171 4.25 6.65 19.50
CA ARG A 171 5.19 7.67 19.01
C ARG A 171 6.61 7.15 18.90
N ALA A 172 7.07 6.35 19.87
CA ALA A 172 8.41 5.76 19.88
C ALA A 172 8.54 4.74 18.74
N VAL A 173 7.56 3.87 18.61
CA VAL A 173 7.48 2.87 17.53
C VAL A 173 7.47 3.54 16.15
N LEU A 174 6.63 4.56 15.95
CA LEU A 174 6.58 5.29 14.68
C LEU A 174 7.88 5.99 14.34
N LYS A 175 8.58 6.54 15.35
CA LYS A 175 9.90 7.14 15.14
C LYS A 175 10.89 6.10 14.64
N GLU A 176 10.96 4.95 15.28
CA GLU A 176 11.83 3.86 14.88
C GLU A 176 11.47 3.32 13.48
N LEU A 177 10.19 3.10 13.22
CA LEU A 177 9.68 2.72 11.91
C LEU A 177 10.11 3.71 10.82
N SER A 178 9.92 5.01 11.04
CA SER A 178 10.25 6.03 10.06
C SER A 178 11.76 6.15 9.83
N GLU A 179 12.58 6.06 10.88
CA GLU A 179 14.04 6.16 10.78
C GLU A 179 14.68 4.90 10.15
N SER A 180 14.25 3.71 10.55
CA SER A 180 14.83 2.46 10.05
C SER A 180 14.33 2.10 8.64
N TYR A 181 13.05 2.29 8.41
CA TYR A 181 12.35 1.85 7.22
C TYR A 181 12.49 2.83 6.05
N LEU A 182 12.15 4.11 6.28
CA LEU A 182 12.21 5.12 5.22
C LEU A 182 13.64 5.35 4.71
N TYR A 183 14.63 5.27 5.61
CA TYR A 183 16.01 5.53 5.23
C TYR A 183 16.71 4.31 4.66
N ARG A 184 16.54 3.15 5.24
CA ARG A 184 17.31 1.96 4.86
C ARG A 184 16.83 1.34 3.55
N ASP A 185 15.52 1.18 3.36
CA ASP A 185 14.97 0.52 2.18
C ASP A 185 14.95 1.45 0.95
N ILE A 186 14.55 2.71 1.13
CA ILE A 186 14.52 3.65 0.01
C ILE A 186 15.94 4.00 -0.46
N LEU A 187 16.91 4.10 0.47
CA LEU A 187 18.29 4.43 0.15
C LEU A 187 19.07 3.27 -0.46
N SER A 188 18.66 2.02 -0.17
CA SER A 188 19.22 0.84 -0.81
C SER A 188 18.84 0.75 -2.30
N PHE A 189 17.72 1.39 -2.70
CA PHE A 189 17.32 1.49 -4.10
C PHE A 189 18.23 2.47 -4.85
N ASP A 190 18.82 1.98 -5.93
CA ASP A 190 19.38 2.80 -7.02
C ASP A 190 20.53 3.74 -6.64
N LYS A 191 21.39 3.37 -5.67
CA LYS A 191 22.55 4.20 -5.25
C LYS A 191 22.16 5.69 -5.13
N ILE A 192 21.10 5.97 -4.37
CA ILE A 192 20.59 7.33 -4.21
C ILE A 192 21.67 8.19 -3.56
N MET A 193 22.45 8.88 -4.39
CA MET A 193 23.57 9.76 -3.96
C MET A 193 23.09 10.98 -3.15
N LYS A 194 21.77 11.25 -3.09
CA LYS A 194 21.19 12.45 -2.46
C LYS A 194 20.09 12.10 -1.45
N SER A 195 20.39 11.22 -0.50
CA SER A 195 19.47 10.75 0.54
C SER A 195 18.74 11.88 1.29
N ALA A 196 19.45 12.93 1.66
CA ALA A 196 18.88 14.10 2.34
C ALA A 196 17.82 14.83 1.51
N LYS A 197 17.93 14.83 0.17
CA LYS A 197 16.94 15.47 -0.70
C LYS A 197 15.67 14.63 -0.84
N LEU A 198 15.79 13.30 -0.79
CA LEU A 198 14.64 12.41 -0.78
C LEU A 198 13.80 12.60 0.50
N VAL A 199 14.46 12.73 1.64
CA VAL A 199 13.79 13.04 2.92
C VAL A 199 13.06 14.37 2.85
N LYS A 200 13.73 15.42 2.35
CA LYS A 200 13.09 16.73 2.14
C LYS A 200 11.89 16.65 1.19
N LEU A 201 11.99 15.84 0.12
CA LEU A 201 10.88 15.61 -0.80
C LEU A 201 9.72 14.93 -0.07
N LEU A 202 9.98 13.89 0.71
CA LEU A 202 8.95 13.19 1.46
C LEU A 202 8.26 14.09 2.48
N GLN A 203 9.04 14.95 3.18
CA GLN A 203 8.50 15.97 4.07
C GLN A 203 7.62 16.98 3.32
N ALA A 204 8.08 17.48 2.18
CA ALA A 204 7.31 18.40 1.36
C ALA A 204 5.99 17.80 0.88
N LEU A 205 6.00 16.51 0.47
CA LEU A 205 4.79 15.77 0.13
C LEU A 205 3.87 15.59 1.34
N ALA A 206 4.42 15.31 2.52
CA ALA A 206 3.66 15.15 3.75
C ALA A 206 2.95 16.46 4.18
N TYR A 207 3.57 17.62 3.95
CA TYR A 207 2.92 18.91 4.18
C TYR A 207 1.84 19.24 3.13
N GLN A 208 1.97 18.72 1.90
CA GLN A 208 1.02 18.94 0.80
C GLN A 208 0.00 17.81 0.62
N ILE A 209 -0.20 16.99 1.67
CA ILE A 209 -1.12 15.85 1.61
C ILE A 209 -2.52 16.28 1.12
N GLY A 210 -3.11 15.52 0.18
CA GLY A 210 -4.41 15.82 -0.41
C GLY A 210 -4.44 17.01 -1.38
N SER A 211 -3.31 17.71 -1.57
CA SER A 211 -3.20 18.82 -2.53
C SER A 211 -2.66 18.34 -3.88
N GLN A 212 -2.95 19.10 -4.92
CA GLN A 212 -2.33 18.86 -6.23
C GLN A 212 -0.84 19.15 -6.18
N VAL A 213 -0.02 18.24 -6.70
CA VAL A 213 1.43 18.34 -6.67
C VAL A 213 1.98 18.70 -8.05
N SER A 214 2.73 19.80 -8.11
CA SER A 214 3.56 20.18 -9.25
C SER A 214 4.99 19.71 -9.03
N TYR A 215 5.49 18.82 -9.88
CA TYR A 215 6.87 18.31 -9.78
C TYR A 215 7.93 19.42 -9.95
N ASN A 216 7.60 20.45 -10.72
CA ASN A 216 8.48 21.60 -10.88
C ASN A 216 8.57 22.45 -9.59
N GLU A 217 7.42 22.78 -8.99
CA GLU A 217 7.38 23.57 -7.75
C GLU A 217 8.05 22.86 -6.58
N ILE A 218 7.68 21.59 -6.37
CA ILE A 218 8.28 20.81 -5.28
C ILE A 218 9.78 20.59 -5.53
N GLY A 219 10.17 20.40 -6.80
CA GLY A 219 11.57 20.28 -7.21
C GLY A 219 12.37 21.52 -6.86
N GLN A 220 11.86 22.71 -7.14
CA GLN A 220 12.48 23.98 -6.76
C GLN A 220 12.64 24.09 -5.22
N THR A 221 11.60 23.72 -4.47
CA THR A 221 11.60 23.76 -3.00
C THR A 221 12.67 22.85 -2.39
N VAL A 222 12.90 21.65 -2.95
CA VAL A 222 13.84 20.66 -2.41
C VAL A 222 15.20 20.65 -3.12
N GLY A 223 15.36 21.48 -4.16
CA GLY A 223 16.58 21.56 -4.97
C GLY A 223 16.82 20.34 -5.84
N LEU A 224 15.77 19.84 -6.52
CA LEU A 224 15.77 18.74 -7.47
C LEU A 224 15.14 19.17 -8.80
N ASP A 225 15.55 18.56 -9.90
CA ASP A 225 14.84 18.69 -11.16
C ASP A 225 13.55 17.84 -11.17
N SER A 226 12.59 18.18 -12.02
CA SER A 226 11.28 17.52 -12.06
C SER A 226 11.34 16.04 -12.42
N LYS A 227 12.31 15.61 -13.24
CA LYS A 227 12.48 14.20 -13.60
C LYS A 227 12.98 13.39 -12.39
N THR A 228 13.89 13.96 -11.62
CA THR A 228 14.37 13.35 -10.37
C THR A 228 13.25 13.28 -9.32
N VAL A 229 12.43 14.33 -9.21
CA VAL A 229 11.22 14.32 -8.35
C VAL A 229 10.27 13.19 -8.76
N GLU A 230 9.97 13.06 -10.05
CA GLU A 230 9.10 12.00 -10.56
C GLU A 230 9.65 10.62 -10.24
N ARG A 231 10.95 10.38 -10.48
CA ARG A 231 11.62 9.12 -10.15
C ARG A 231 11.55 8.81 -8.65
N TYR A 232 11.74 9.80 -7.80
CA TYR A 232 11.68 9.59 -6.34
C TYR A 232 10.25 9.32 -5.87
N ILE A 233 9.25 9.98 -6.44
CA ILE A 233 7.84 9.68 -6.18
C ILE A 233 7.50 8.25 -6.64
N ASP A 234 8.00 7.79 -7.78
CA ASP A 234 7.84 6.41 -8.24
C ASP A 234 8.44 5.39 -7.25
N ILE A 235 9.62 5.69 -6.70
CA ILE A 235 10.25 4.85 -5.68
C ILE A 235 9.40 4.79 -4.40
N LEU A 236 8.94 5.95 -3.90
CA LEU A 236 8.09 6.03 -2.71
C LEU A 236 6.76 5.28 -2.89
N GLU A 237 6.16 5.35 -4.08
CA GLU A 237 4.92 4.63 -4.41
C GLU A 237 5.16 3.12 -4.48
N LYS A 238 6.23 2.69 -5.14
CA LYS A 238 6.63 1.28 -5.22
C LYS A 238 7.05 0.69 -3.86
N SER A 239 7.47 1.53 -2.94
CA SER A 239 7.76 1.15 -1.54
C SER A 239 6.54 1.17 -0.63
N TYR A 240 5.34 1.39 -1.16
CA TYR A 240 4.08 1.44 -0.40
C TYR A 240 4.04 2.51 0.70
N ILE A 241 4.74 3.62 0.51
CA ILE A 241 4.69 4.76 1.44
C ILE A 241 3.57 5.71 1.04
N ILE A 242 3.54 6.05 -0.26
CA ILE A 242 2.56 6.95 -0.85
C ILE A 242 1.83 6.28 -2.01
N PHE A 243 0.76 6.90 -2.46
CA PHE A 243 0.12 6.60 -3.74
C PHE A 243 -0.34 7.89 -4.42
N ARG A 244 -0.43 7.82 -5.75
CA ARG A 244 -0.94 8.92 -6.57
C ARG A 244 -2.39 8.68 -6.94
N LEU A 245 -3.22 9.69 -6.73
CA LEU A 245 -4.56 9.75 -7.28
C LEU A 245 -4.55 10.72 -8.46
N LYS A 246 -4.97 10.24 -9.65
CA LYS A 246 -5.00 11.04 -10.88
C LYS A 246 -6.31 11.79 -11.00
N SER A 247 -6.30 12.90 -11.74
CA SER A 247 -7.52 13.61 -12.10
C SER A 247 -8.29 12.85 -13.18
N TYR A 248 -9.60 12.71 -12.99
CA TYR A 248 -10.51 12.11 -13.97
C TYR A 248 -10.70 13.00 -15.19
N ALA A 249 -10.47 12.46 -16.39
CA ALA A 249 -10.69 13.16 -17.64
C ALA A 249 -11.21 12.18 -18.71
N ARG A 250 -12.22 12.59 -19.48
CA ARG A 250 -12.75 11.77 -20.59
C ARG A 250 -11.76 11.49 -21.71
N ASN A 251 -10.74 12.33 -21.86
CA ASN A 251 -9.76 12.23 -22.94
C ASN A 251 -8.41 11.76 -22.38
N LEU A 252 -7.95 10.60 -22.82
CA LEU A 252 -6.67 9.99 -22.42
C LEU A 252 -5.48 10.96 -22.57
N ARG A 253 -5.48 11.82 -23.60
CA ARG A 253 -4.43 12.83 -23.80
C ARG A 253 -4.42 13.89 -22.68
N ASN A 254 -5.59 14.26 -22.17
CA ASN A 254 -5.74 15.18 -21.05
C ASN A 254 -5.45 14.48 -19.73
N GLU A 255 -5.81 13.20 -19.60
CA GLU A 255 -5.52 12.37 -18.45
C GLU A 255 -4.02 12.17 -18.23
N LEU A 256 -3.25 11.93 -19.31
CA LEU A 256 -1.77 11.80 -19.21
C LEU A 256 -1.07 13.10 -18.78
N LYS A 257 -1.72 14.27 -19.01
CA LYS A 257 -1.26 15.59 -18.55
C LYS A 257 -1.93 16.03 -17.25
N ALA A 258 -2.84 15.20 -16.70
CA ALA A 258 -3.65 15.53 -15.55
C ALA A 258 -2.82 15.76 -14.29
N SER A 259 -3.31 16.66 -13.48
CA SER A 259 -2.77 16.89 -12.14
C SER A 259 -2.91 15.64 -11.26
N ARG A 260 -2.05 15.54 -10.28
CA ARG A 260 -2.00 14.39 -9.37
C ARG A 260 -2.07 14.90 -7.94
N LYS A 261 -2.83 14.20 -7.10
CA LYS A 261 -2.78 14.33 -5.65
C LYS A 261 -1.94 13.19 -5.09
N ILE A 262 -1.23 13.45 -4.01
CA ILE A 262 -0.40 12.45 -3.34
C ILE A 262 -0.92 12.24 -1.93
N TYR A 263 -1.09 10.96 -1.58
CA TYR A 263 -1.56 10.49 -0.30
C TYR A 263 -0.61 9.46 0.28
N PHE A 264 -0.69 9.23 1.57
CA PHE A 264 0.06 8.20 2.28
C PHE A 264 -0.82 6.97 2.52
N TRP A 265 -0.24 5.78 2.39
CA TRP A 265 -0.94 4.55 2.76
C TRP A 265 -1.20 4.45 4.26
N ASP A 266 -0.41 5.17 5.07
CA ASP A 266 -0.56 5.22 6.52
C ASP A 266 -0.28 6.62 7.05
N LEU A 267 -1.19 7.15 7.87
CA LEU A 267 -1.07 8.49 8.42
C LEU A 267 -0.07 8.58 9.57
N GLY A 268 0.16 7.50 10.30
CA GLY A 268 1.20 7.45 11.33
C GLY A 268 2.58 7.69 10.73
N ILE A 269 2.90 7.03 9.61
CA ILE A 269 4.13 7.28 8.86
C ILE A 269 4.20 8.72 8.35
N ARG A 270 3.11 9.26 7.78
CA ARG A 270 3.06 10.66 7.34
C ARG A 270 3.37 11.62 8.47
N ASN A 271 2.76 11.41 9.64
CA ASN A 271 2.94 12.26 10.81
C ASN A 271 4.34 12.12 11.41
N ALA A 272 4.90 10.92 11.40
CA ALA A 272 6.29 10.67 11.81
C ALA A 272 7.30 11.44 10.95
N VAL A 273 7.11 11.45 9.63
CA VAL A 273 7.97 12.17 8.67
C VAL A 273 8.07 13.67 8.99
N ILE A 274 7.00 14.29 9.45
CA ILE A 274 6.97 15.72 9.81
C ILE A 274 7.07 15.97 11.32
N GLY A 275 7.17 14.90 12.13
CA GLY A 275 7.29 15.01 13.59
C GLY A 275 6.04 15.58 14.29
N ASN A 276 4.84 15.46 13.69
CA ASN A 276 3.62 16.04 14.23
C ASN A 276 2.64 14.97 14.73
N TYR A 277 2.60 14.77 16.03
CA TYR A 277 1.69 13.84 16.72
C TYR A 277 0.62 14.57 17.56
N SER A 278 0.33 15.83 17.22
CA SER A 278 -0.73 16.59 17.89
C SER A 278 -2.09 15.93 17.68
N GLN A 279 -2.96 16.04 18.68
CA GLN A 279 -4.34 15.54 18.60
C GLN A 279 -5.11 16.27 17.50
N VAL A 280 -6.10 15.60 16.92
CA VAL A 280 -6.84 16.10 15.72
C VAL A 280 -7.52 17.43 15.98
N GLU A 281 -8.00 17.66 17.21
CA GLU A 281 -8.72 18.86 17.64
C GLU A 281 -7.84 20.13 17.57
N SER A 282 -6.53 19.96 17.74
CA SER A 282 -5.56 21.07 17.72
C SER A 282 -4.90 21.28 16.35
N ARG A 283 -5.28 20.48 15.33
CA ARG A 283 -4.65 20.48 14.01
C ARG A 283 -5.41 21.34 13.01
N THR A 284 -4.66 22.04 12.17
CA THR A 284 -5.22 22.82 11.05
C THR A 284 -5.41 21.98 9.78
N ASP A 285 -4.72 20.82 9.67
CA ASP A 285 -4.74 19.93 8.51
C ASP A 285 -5.71 18.75 8.66
N VAL A 286 -6.60 18.75 9.65
CA VAL A 286 -7.52 17.65 9.96
C VAL A 286 -8.37 17.23 8.76
N GLY A 287 -8.80 18.18 7.92
CA GLY A 287 -9.58 17.88 6.72
C GLY A 287 -8.78 17.03 5.71
N ASN A 288 -7.53 17.38 5.49
CA ASN A 288 -6.63 16.66 4.59
C ASN A 288 -6.26 15.27 5.15
N LEU A 289 -6.09 15.15 6.47
CA LEU A 289 -5.88 13.85 7.13
C LEU A 289 -7.10 12.96 6.97
N TRP A 290 -8.29 13.50 7.16
CA TRP A 290 -9.53 12.76 6.98
C TRP A 290 -9.72 12.28 5.54
N GLU A 291 -9.49 13.16 4.56
CA GLU A 291 -9.53 12.82 3.14
C GLU A 291 -8.55 11.69 2.82
N ASN A 292 -7.30 11.81 3.28
CA ASN A 292 -6.30 10.74 3.10
C ASN A 292 -6.73 9.43 3.78
N PHE A 293 -7.23 9.50 5.01
CA PHE A 293 -7.68 8.32 5.76
C PHE A 293 -8.74 7.56 4.96
N VAL A 294 -9.82 8.24 4.58
CA VAL A 294 -10.95 7.62 3.86
C VAL A 294 -10.50 7.03 2.53
N ILE A 295 -9.70 7.77 1.75
CA ILE A 295 -9.26 7.31 0.43
C ILE A 295 -8.29 6.12 0.56
N ALA A 296 -7.34 6.18 1.48
CA ALA A 296 -6.40 5.08 1.68
C ALA A 296 -7.11 3.80 2.13
N GLU A 297 -8.01 3.90 3.11
CA GLU A 297 -8.77 2.75 3.59
C GLU A 297 -9.70 2.18 2.51
N ARG A 298 -10.35 3.04 1.72
CA ARG A 298 -11.18 2.61 0.60
C ARG A 298 -10.37 1.87 -0.48
N LEU A 299 -9.19 2.36 -0.83
CA LEU A 299 -8.30 1.69 -1.79
C LEU A 299 -7.80 0.34 -1.28
N LYS A 300 -7.46 0.23 0.01
CA LYS A 300 -7.11 -1.05 0.64
C LYS A 300 -8.28 -2.04 0.57
N LYS A 301 -9.49 -1.60 0.93
CA LYS A 301 -10.71 -2.40 0.83
C LYS A 301 -10.94 -2.86 -0.61
N ASN A 302 -10.95 -1.98 -1.59
CA ASN A 302 -11.16 -2.31 -2.99
C ASN A 302 -10.14 -3.35 -3.48
N HIS A 303 -8.88 -3.21 -3.06
CA HIS A 303 -7.85 -4.19 -3.38
C HIS A 303 -8.14 -5.56 -2.75
N TYR A 304 -8.52 -5.58 -1.46
CA TYR A 304 -8.85 -6.81 -0.77
C TYR A 304 -10.15 -7.44 -1.27
N ASP A 305 -11.12 -6.68 -1.70
CA ASP A 305 -12.36 -7.19 -2.30
C ASP A 305 -12.16 -7.72 -3.72
N GLY A 306 -11.01 -7.41 -4.36
CA GLY A 306 -10.76 -7.73 -5.76
C GLY A 306 -11.55 -6.85 -6.72
N SER A 307 -11.89 -5.64 -6.30
CA SER A 307 -12.60 -4.66 -7.14
C SER A 307 -11.75 -4.23 -8.33
N TYR A 308 -12.37 -4.17 -9.50
CA TYR A 308 -11.76 -3.64 -10.73
C TYR A 308 -11.99 -2.13 -10.90
N ALA A 309 -12.66 -1.48 -9.94
CA ALA A 309 -12.93 -0.06 -9.99
C ALA A 309 -11.63 0.75 -10.05
N GLN A 310 -11.54 1.63 -11.02
CA GLN A 310 -10.45 2.60 -11.11
C GLN A 310 -10.76 3.81 -10.24
N SER A 311 -9.73 4.45 -9.71
CA SER A 311 -9.85 5.49 -8.70
C SER A 311 -9.24 6.80 -9.17
N TRP A 312 -9.97 7.89 -8.93
CA TRP A 312 -9.65 9.20 -9.44
C TRP A 312 -10.08 10.29 -8.44
N PHE A 313 -9.66 11.53 -8.66
CA PHE A 313 -10.36 12.73 -8.18
C PHE A 313 -10.81 13.54 -9.39
N TRP A 314 -11.69 14.50 -9.19
CA TRP A 314 -12.10 15.38 -10.27
C TRP A 314 -12.00 16.84 -9.84
N ARG A 315 -11.48 17.70 -10.72
CA ARG A 315 -11.35 19.13 -10.48
C ARG A 315 -11.42 19.92 -11.76
N THR A 316 -12.11 21.07 -11.74
CA THR A 316 -12.15 22.03 -12.83
C THR A 316 -11.14 23.17 -12.66
N GLN A 317 -10.90 23.92 -13.73
CA GLN A 317 -10.10 25.15 -13.64
C GLN A 317 -10.73 26.18 -12.70
N GLN A 318 -12.07 26.17 -12.54
CA GLN A 318 -12.82 27.03 -11.61
C GLN A 318 -12.79 26.51 -10.16
N GLN A 319 -11.93 25.58 -9.82
CA GLN A 319 -11.75 25.03 -8.48
C GLN A 319 -12.96 24.25 -7.94
N LYS A 320 -13.90 23.80 -8.80
CA LYS A 320 -14.92 22.81 -8.40
C LYS A 320 -14.28 21.45 -8.36
N GLU A 321 -14.47 20.73 -7.26
CA GLU A 321 -13.76 19.48 -6.97
C GLU A 321 -14.73 18.40 -6.46
N ILE A 322 -14.40 17.14 -6.71
CA ILE A 322 -14.91 15.94 -6.07
C ILE A 322 -13.69 15.20 -5.55
N ASP A 323 -13.66 14.93 -4.25
CA ASP A 323 -12.49 14.45 -3.55
C ASP A 323 -12.06 13.04 -4.03
N TYR A 324 -13.05 12.16 -4.31
CA TYR A 324 -12.76 10.80 -4.76
C TYR A 324 -13.84 10.28 -5.70
N LEU A 325 -13.43 9.57 -6.74
CA LEU A 325 -14.28 8.90 -7.71
C LEU A 325 -13.87 7.45 -7.87
N GLU A 326 -14.83 6.58 -8.06
CA GLU A 326 -14.65 5.21 -8.54
C GLU A 326 -15.42 5.02 -9.82
N GLU A 327 -14.77 4.43 -10.81
CA GLU A 327 -15.40 4.08 -12.08
C GLU A 327 -15.18 2.59 -12.36
N ALA A 328 -16.27 1.89 -12.58
CA ALA A 328 -16.27 0.50 -13.00
C ALA A 328 -17.45 0.27 -13.95
N ASP A 329 -17.21 -0.40 -15.08
CA ASP A 329 -18.22 -0.81 -16.05
C ASP A 329 -19.11 0.36 -16.56
N GLY A 330 -18.56 1.59 -16.58
CA GLY A 330 -19.27 2.79 -16.99
C GLY A 330 -20.12 3.45 -15.89
N GLU A 331 -20.15 2.88 -14.69
CA GLU A 331 -20.78 3.49 -13.53
C GLU A 331 -19.76 4.32 -12.74
N ILE A 332 -20.18 5.51 -12.31
CA ILE A 332 -19.34 6.41 -11.51
C ILE A 332 -19.95 6.57 -10.12
N LYS A 333 -19.15 6.29 -9.12
CA LYS A 333 -19.44 6.64 -7.72
C LYS A 333 -18.55 7.82 -7.34
N ALA A 334 -19.17 8.88 -6.82
CA ALA A 334 -18.51 10.12 -6.47
C ALA A 334 -18.66 10.39 -4.97
N PHE A 335 -17.53 10.74 -4.33
CA PHE A 335 -17.52 10.93 -2.89
C PHE A 335 -16.92 12.29 -2.54
N GLU A 336 -17.67 13.06 -1.78
CA GLU A 336 -17.23 14.26 -1.08
C GLU A 336 -16.85 13.87 0.33
N ILE A 337 -15.62 14.17 0.76
CA ILE A 337 -15.07 13.69 2.03
C ILE A 337 -14.88 14.87 2.98
N LYS A 338 -15.66 14.95 4.05
CA LYS A 338 -15.63 16.10 4.98
C LYS A 338 -15.57 15.66 6.43
N TRP A 339 -14.56 16.14 7.14
CA TRP A 339 -14.45 15.96 8.59
C TRP A 339 -15.60 16.69 9.33
N ASN A 340 -15.88 17.92 8.91
CA ASN A 340 -16.96 18.73 9.48
C ASN A 340 -18.20 18.69 8.59
N GLU A 341 -19.27 18.08 9.06
CA GLU A 341 -20.54 17.95 8.34
C GLU A 341 -21.12 19.29 7.88
N ARG A 342 -20.95 20.34 8.66
CA ARG A 342 -21.47 21.69 8.32
C ARG A 342 -20.81 22.27 7.06
N LYS A 343 -19.66 21.76 6.67
CA LYS A 343 -18.94 22.17 5.46
C LYS A 343 -19.20 21.24 4.25
N ALA A 344 -20.04 20.23 4.43
CA ALA A 344 -20.32 19.26 3.38
C ALA A 344 -21.29 19.82 2.35
N HIS A 345 -20.94 19.74 1.08
CA HIS A 345 -21.83 20.02 -0.04
C HIS A 345 -22.71 18.80 -0.30
N THR A 346 -23.98 18.89 0.02
CA THR A 346 -24.94 17.76 -0.13
C THR A 346 -25.33 17.48 -1.57
N LYS A 347 -24.94 18.34 -2.50
CA LYS A 347 -25.26 18.20 -3.95
C LYS A 347 -23.98 18.12 -4.76
N CYS A 348 -23.94 17.15 -5.65
CA CYS A 348 -22.89 17.03 -6.65
C CYS A 348 -22.77 18.30 -7.50
N PRO A 349 -21.56 18.74 -7.88
CA PRO A 349 -21.37 19.87 -8.76
C PRO A 349 -22.17 19.73 -10.08
N VAL A 350 -23.00 20.72 -10.42
CA VAL A 350 -23.86 20.68 -11.61
C VAL A 350 -23.08 20.46 -12.91
N ILE A 351 -21.85 20.99 -12.99
CA ILE A 351 -20.98 20.77 -14.17
C ILE A 351 -20.63 19.29 -14.29
N PHE A 352 -20.41 18.60 -13.18
CA PHE A 352 -20.09 17.18 -13.16
C PHE A 352 -21.32 16.33 -13.54
N THR A 353 -22.48 16.59 -12.92
CA THR A 353 -23.71 15.84 -13.21
C THR A 353 -24.20 16.01 -14.65
N LYS A 354 -23.98 17.17 -15.27
CA LYS A 354 -24.26 17.38 -16.70
C LYS A 354 -23.35 16.55 -17.60
N ALA A 355 -22.09 16.38 -17.22
CA ALA A 355 -21.11 15.59 -17.97
C ALA A 355 -21.26 14.09 -17.74
N TYR A 356 -21.71 13.69 -16.54
CA TYR A 356 -21.83 12.31 -16.05
C TYR A 356 -23.16 12.11 -15.32
N PRO A 357 -24.28 11.98 -16.04
CA PRO A 357 -25.64 12.03 -15.45
C PRO A 357 -25.95 10.84 -14.53
N ASN A 358 -25.30 9.68 -14.73
CA ASN A 358 -25.54 8.46 -13.95
C ASN A 358 -24.58 8.31 -12.75
N THR A 359 -24.19 9.41 -12.13
CA THR A 359 -23.27 9.38 -10.99
C THR A 359 -24.01 9.16 -9.67
N ASP A 360 -23.62 8.16 -8.91
CA ASP A 360 -23.99 7.99 -7.49
C ASP A 360 -23.09 8.89 -6.63
N TYR A 361 -23.65 9.96 -6.07
CA TYR A 361 -22.92 10.94 -5.26
C TYR A 361 -23.24 10.80 -3.79
N LYS A 362 -22.20 10.62 -2.98
CA LYS A 362 -22.30 10.50 -1.53
C LYS A 362 -21.36 11.45 -0.79
N VAL A 363 -21.80 11.92 0.36
CA VAL A 363 -20.98 12.68 1.29
C VAL A 363 -20.54 11.76 2.43
N ILE A 364 -19.23 11.67 2.62
CA ILE A 364 -18.63 10.82 3.66
C ILE A 364 -18.15 11.67 4.83
N THR A 365 -18.66 11.35 5.99
CA THR A 365 -18.32 11.96 7.27
C THR A 365 -18.01 10.86 8.30
N GLN A 366 -17.65 11.23 9.51
CA GLN A 366 -17.43 10.25 10.58
C GLN A 366 -18.69 9.43 10.92
N LYS A 367 -19.90 9.95 10.65
CA LYS A 367 -21.16 9.30 11.01
C LYS A 367 -21.59 8.17 10.07
N ASN A 368 -21.01 8.12 8.87
CA ASN A 368 -21.40 7.14 7.85
C ASN A 368 -20.18 6.49 7.18
N ILE A 369 -19.05 6.52 7.86
CA ILE A 369 -17.78 5.97 7.33
C ILE A 369 -17.90 4.48 6.99
N GLU A 370 -18.69 3.72 7.72
CA GLU A 370 -18.96 2.32 7.48
C GLU A 370 -19.56 2.08 6.09
N SER A 371 -20.35 3.01 5.57
CA SER A 371 -21.00 2.89 4.26
C SER A 371 -20.01 2.84 3.08
N ILE A 372 -18.75 3.22 3.30
CA ILE A 372 -17.70 3.20 2.29
C ILE A 372 -16.55 2.24 2.65
N LEU A 373 -16.34 1.93 3.93
CA LEU A 373 -15.22 1.13 4.40
C LEU A 373 -15.58 -0.31 4.78
N LEU A 374 -16.84 -0.64 4.99
CA LEU A 374 -17.38 -1.98 5.25
C LEU A 374 -18.29 -2.43 4.12
#